data_07a421f15908390a20af1c7db03a38db
#
_entry.id   07a421f15908390a20af1c7db03a38db
#
_cell.length_a   1.000
_cell.length_b   1.000
_cell.length_c   1.000
_cell.angle_alpha   90.00
_cell.angle_beta   90.00
_cell.angle_gamma   90.00
#
_symmetry.space_group_name_H-M   'P 1'
#
loop_
_entity.id
_entity.type
_entity.pdbx_description
1 polymer ?
#
loop_
_entity_poly.entity_id
_entity_poly.type
_entity_poly.pdbx_seq_one_letter_code
_entity_poly.pdbx_strand_id
1 'polypeptide(L)'
;MIAIDSHHHIWDPSVGDFSWMTEAHESINKKFMLDELKPLLIDARISHTVLVQTWSSLEETEKFLSLAGETEFIAGVVGWVDFKKNVGPQIERLMAHPHSIYLKSLRHQVHDEPDENWLVDSQVLSGLAVLREYGLAYDLLIRPREIPAAADCIQRLPDQNFIINHIAKPKISQGWDIEWAHSISCLADFRDRVWIKLSGLVTEAEWDNWSVADIAPYISRVIELFGSDRVMV
;
A
#
# COMPACT_ATOMS: atom_id res chain seq x y z
N MET A 1 22.55 -9.88 5.56
CA MET A 1 21.08 -10.16 5.49
C MET A 1 20.49 -9.06 4.64
N ILE A 2 19.67 -9.39 3.64
CA ILE A 2 18.95 -8.39 2.85
C ILE A 2 17.73 -7.99 3.66
N ALA A 3 17.61 -6.68 3.98
CA ALA A 3 16.42 -6.10 4.61
C ALA A 3 15.78 -5.13 3.61
N ILE A 4 14.45 -5.19 3.49
CA ILE A 4 13.69 -4.39 2.53
C ILE A 4 12.61 -3.62 3.29
N ASP A 5 12.61 -2.29 3.16
CA ASP A 5 11.45 -1.46 3.54
C ASP A 5 10.37 -1.64 2.46
N SER A 6 9.25 -2.19 2.84
CA SER A 6 8.18 -2.56 1.92
C SER A 6 7.27 -1.39 1.52
N HIS A 7 7.47 -0.18 2.08
CA HIS A 7 6.55 0.93 1.85
C HIS A 7 7.13 2.30 2.16
N HIS A 8 7.67 2.97 1.17
CA HIS A 8 8.00 4.38 1.30
C HIS A 8 7.40 5.21 0.16
N HIS A 9 7.34 6.51 0.38
CA HIS A 9 6.91 7.49 -0.59
C HIS A 9 8.00 8.54 -0.81
N ILE A 10 7.96 9.14 -1.98
CA ILE A 10 8.58 10.43 -2.28
C ILE A 10 7.51 11.34 -2.83
N TRP A 11 7.57 12.62 -2.53
CA TRP A 11 6.63 13.59 -3.10
C TRP A 11 7.19 15.00 -3.13
N ASP A 12 6.62 15.80 -4.01
CA ASP A 12 6.86 17.23 -4.10
C ASP A 12 5.50 17.92 -4.28
N PRO A 13 4.97 18.60 -3.26
CA PRO A 13 3.66 19.25 -3.33
C PRO A 13 3.54 20.32 -4.43
N SER A 14 4.65 20.77 -5.00
CA SER A 14 4.64 21.75 -6.10
C SER A 14 4.31 21.14 -7.47
N VAL A 15 4.35 19.80 -7.62
CA VAL A 15 4.21 19.12 -8.92
C VAL A 15 3.17 18.00 -8.95
N GLY A 16 2.50 17.70 -7.84
CA GLY A 16 1.47 16.65 -7.74
C GLY A 16 0.16 17.14 -7.14
N ASP A 17 -0.86 16.31 -7.16
CA ASP A 17 -2.12 16.59 -6.45
C ASP A 17 -2.06 16.04 -5.02
N PHE A 18 -1.79 16.92 -4.08
CA PHE A 18 -1.74 16.65 -2.65
C PHE A 18 -2.82 17.44 -1.90
N SER A 19 -3.97 17.63 -2.52
CA SER A 19 -5.12 18.36 -1.97
C SER A 19 -5.66 17.79 -0.65
N TRP A 20 -5.30 16.52 -0.34
CA TRP A 20 -5.59 15.89 0.95
C TRP A 20 -4.77 16.46 2.11
N MET A 21 -3.66 17.16 1.83
CA MET A 21 -2.84 17.80 2.86
C MET A 21 -3.56 19.06 3.37
N THR A 22 -3.89 19.05 4.65
CA THR A 22 -4.51 20.17 5.39
C THR A 22 -3.48 20.84 6.30
N GLU A 23 -3.88 21.84 7.08
CA GLU A 23 -3.03 22.47 8.11
C GLU A 23 -2.46 21.44 9.09
N ALA A 24 -3.20 20.37 9.41
CA ALA A 24 -2.72 19.30 10.26
C ALA A 24 -1.50 18.54 9.67
N HIS A 25 -1.27 18.65 8.37
CA HIS A 25 -0.17 18.00 7.65
C HIS A 25 1.00 18.96 7.33
N GLU A 26 1.06 20.14 7.96
CA GLU A 26 2.08 21.18 7.66
C GLU A 26 3.51 20.63 7.76
N SER A 27 3.79 19.76 8.72
CA SER A 27 5.12 19.15 8.93
C SER A 27 5.60 18.31 7.75
N ILE A 28 4.68 17.73 6.97
CA ILE A 28 4.96 16.90 5.80
C ILE A 28 4.59 17.58 4.47
N ASN A 29 4.01 18.79 4.50
CA ASN A 29 3.70 19.57 3.29
C ASN A 29 4.95 20.26 2.74
N LYS A 30 5.95 19.47 2.43
CA LYS A 30 7.21 19.87 1.80
C LYS A 30 7.74 18.74 0.94
N LYS A 31 8.77 19.03 0.16
CA LYS A 31 9.42 18.04 -0.69
C LYS A 31 10.18 17.01 0.14
N PHE A 32 10.00 15.72 -0.19
CA PHE A 32 10.76 14.59 0.34
C PHE A 32 11.23 13.72 -0.83
N MET A 33 12.55 13.55 -0.95
CA MET A 33 13.17 12.85 -2.07
C MET A 33 14.16 11.78 -1.60
N LEU A 34 14.68 11.01 -2.54
CA LEU A 34 15.56 9.87 -2.29
C LEU A 34 16.86 10.23 -1.56
N ASP A 35 17.38 11.46 -1.76
CA ASP A 35 18.61 11.92 -1.10
C ASP A 35 18.42 12.06 0.42
N GLU A 36 17.22 12.40 0.87
CA GLU A 36 16.87 12.46 2.30
C GLU A 36 16.64 11.07 2.90
N LEU A 37 16.11 10.14 2.09
CA LEU A 37 15.83 8.78 2.52
C LEU A 37 17.12 7.94 2.66
N LYS A 38 18.06 8.07 1.72
CA LYS A 38 19.24 7.21 1.65
C LYS A 38 20.05 7.13 2.95
N PRO A 39 20.37 8.24 3.65
CA PRO A 39 21.03 8.16 4.96
C PRO A 39 20.26 7.36 6.00
N LEU A 40 18.94 7.51 6.04
CA LEU A 40 18.06 6.82 7.00
C LEU A 40 18.05 5.30 6.76
N LEU A 41 18.06 4.87 5.48
CA LEU A 41 18.17 3.45 5.13
C LEU A 41 19.50 2.85 5.62
N ILE A 42 20.60 3.57 5.48
CA ILE A 42 21.93 3.13 5.94
C ILE A 42 21.92 2.96 7.46
N ASP A 43 21.42 3.94 8.19
CA ASP A 43 21.34 3.91 9.65
C ASP A 43 20.44 2.77 10.15
N ALA A 44 19.32 2.51 9.45
CA ALA A 44 18.40 1.42 9.73
C ALA A 44 18.90 0.05 9.23
N ARG A 45 20.03 -0.01 8.48
CA ARG A 45 20.56 -1.22 7.84
C ARG A 45 19.57 -1.85 6.84
N ILE A 46 18.77 -1.01 6.19
CA ILE A 46 17.86 -1.41 5.12
C ILE A 46 18.62 -1.32 3.80
N SER A 47 18.62 -2.39 3.03
CA SER A 47 19.37 -2.47 1.78
C SER A 47 18.54 -2.06 0.57
N HIS A 48 17.24 -2.29 0.60
CA HIS A 48 16.34 -1.99 -0.52
C HIS A 48 14.98 -1.48 -0.02
N THR A 49 14.22 -0.87 -0.94
CA THR A 49 12.90 -0.32 -0.64
C THR A 49 11.90 -0.64 -1.74
N VAL A 50 10.61 -0.51 -1.41
CA VAL A 50 9.51 -0.50 -2.38
C VAL A 50 8.91 0.91 -2.41
N LEU A 51 9.04 1.57 -3.56
CA LEU A 51 8.48 2.91 -3.80
C LEU A 51 7.00 2.81 -4.17
N VAL A 52 6.15 3.48 -3.41
CA VAL A 52 4.69 3.37 -3.55
C VAL A 52 4.10 4.69 -4.07
N GLN A 53 3.14 4.58 -5.01
CA GLN A 53 2.43 5.73 -5.58
C GLN A 53 1.84 6.64 -4.48
N THR A 54 1.76 7.94 -4.75
CA THR A 54 1.24 8.94 -3.82
C THR A 54 -0.12 9.49 -4.25
N TRP A 55 -0.41 9.52 -5.54
CA TRP A 55 -1.66 9.97 -6.11
C TRP A 55 -2.07 9.16 -7.36
N SER A 56 -3.29 9.31 -7.80
CA SER A 56 -3.89 8.50 -8.87
C SER A 56 -3.40 8.95 -10.25
N SER A 57 -2.19 8.53 -10.65
CA SER A 57 -1.54 8.94 -11.91
C SER A 57 -0.72 7.83 -12.55
N LEU A 58 -0.98 7.60 -13.84
CA LEU A 58 -0.11 6.76 -14.68
C LEU A 58 1.27 7.41 -14.88
N GLU A 59 1.31 8.72 -15.04
CA GLU A 59 2.53 9.48 -15.24
C GLU A 59 3.45 9.42 -14.01
N GLU A 60 2.88 9.42 -12.79
CA GLU A 60 3.66 9.18 -11.58
C GLU A 60 4.25 7.77 -11.59
N THR A 61 3.46 6.77 -11.96
CA THR A 61 3.94 5.38 -12.06
C THR A 61 5.12 5.26 -13.03
N GLU A 62 5.04 5.86 -14.20
CA GLU A 62 6.15 5.88 -15.19
C GLU A 62 7.40 6.58 -14.65
N LYS A 63 7.24 7.71 -13.95
CA LYS A 63 8.36 8.39 -13.27
C LYS A 63 9.00 7.51 -12.20
N PHE A 64 8.21 6.80 -11.41
CA PHE A 64 8.71 5.91 -10.38
C PHE A 64 9.44 4.70 -10.96
N LEU A 65 8.99 4.17 -12.09
CA LEU A 65 9.72 3.13 -12.82
C LEU A 65 11.07 3.65 -13.33
N SER A 66 11.12 4.88 -13.87
CA SER A 66 12.39 5.50 -14.30
C SER A 66 13.34 5.66 -13.11
N LEU A 67 12.84 6.20 -11.98
CA LEU A 67 13.64 6.36 -10.75
C LEU A 67 14.15 5.01 -10.22
N ALA A 68 13.34 3.96 -10.28
CA ALA A 68 13.75 2.62 -9.86
C ALA A 68 14.88 2.07 -10.74
N GLY A 69 14.85 2.35 -12.04
CA GLY A 69 15.94 1.97 -12.95
C GLY A 69 17.26 2.72 -12.72
N GLU A 70 17.20 3.89 -12.11
CA GLU A 70 18.35 4.77 -11.84
C GLU A 70 18.85 4.67 -10.39
N THR A 71 18.13 3.96 -9.51
CA THR A 71 18.37 3.95 -8.06
C THR A 71 18.61 2.53 -7.55
N GLU A 72 19.84 2.23 -7.13
CA GLU A 72 20.28 0.89 -6.73
C GLU A 72 19.46 0.27 -5.57
N PHE A 73 18.91 1.09 -4.68
CA PHE A 73 18.17 0.59 -3.51
C PHE A 73 16.66 0.44 -3.73
N ILE A 74 16.08 0.88 -4.86
CA ILE A 74 14.67 0.64 -5.16
C ILE A 74 14.52 -0.73 -5.81
N ALA A 75 13.92 -1.69 -5.10
CA ALA A 75 13.71 -3.05 -5.57
C ALA A 75 12.34 -3.26 -6.24
N GLY A 76 11.40 -2.36 -6.03
CA GLY A 76 10.06 -2.47 -6.59
C GLY A 76 9.29 -1.16 -6.55
N VAL A 77 8.27 -1.10 -7.39
CA VAL A 77 7.32 0.01 -7.50
C VAL A 77 5.91 -0.54 -7.33
N VAL A 78 5.11 0.11 -6.50
CA VAL A 78 3.66 -0.03 -6.46
C VAL A 78 3.08 1.17 -7.19
N GLY A 79 2.54 0.93 -8.37
CA GLY A 79 1.99 1.96 -9.23
C GLY A 79 0.48 2.12 -9.13
N TRP A 80 -0.09 2.86 -10.07
CA TRP A 80 -1.53 3.09 -10.18
C TRP A 80 -2.00 2.95 -11.62
N VAL A 81 -3.24 2.43 -11.78
CA VAL A 81 -4.05 2.50 -13.00
C VAL A 81 -5.49 2.85 -12.63
N ASP A 82 -6.25 3.38 -13.56
CA ASP A 82 -7.67 3.66 -13.38
C ASP A 82 -8.51 2.39 -13.54
N PHE A 83 -8.92 1.78 -12.42
CA PHE A 83 -9.74 0.57 -12.41
C PHE A 83 -11.18 0.79 -12.87
N LYS A 84 -11.63 2.05 -12.98
CA LYS A 84 -12.93 2.41 -13.58
C LYS A 84 -12.85 2.59 -15.10
N LYS A 85 -11.71 2.29 -15.71
CA LYS A 85 -11.49 2.26 -17.17
C LYS A 85 -11.00 0.89 -17.62
N ASN A 86 -10.75 0.74 -18.91
CA ASN A 86 -10.10 -0.47 -19.44
C ASN A 86 -8.67 -0.56 -18.89
N VAL A 87 -8.41 -1.52 -18.01
CA VAL A 87 -7.13 -1.69 -17.30
C VAL A 87 -6.05 -2.27 -18.23
N GLY A 88 -6.40 -3.18 -19.15
CA GLY A 88 -5.43 -3.85 -20.02
C GLY A 88 -4.47 -2.89 -20.74
N PRO A 89 -4.96 -1.94 -21.56
CA PRO A 89 -4.10 -0.99 -22.26
C PRO A 89 -3.25 -0.10 -21.34
N GLN A 90 -3.72 0.18 -20.11
CA GLN A 90 -2.95 0.95 -19.14
C GLN A 90 -1.76 0.12 -18.60
N ILE A 91 -1.98 -1.15 -18.29
CA ILE A 91 -0.91 -2.06 -17.89
C ILE A 91 0.06 -2.30 -19.04
N GLU A 92 -0.42 -2.52 -20.26
CA GLU A 92 0.44 -2.67 -21.45
C GLU A 92 1.37 -1.47 -21.63
N ARG A 93 0.87 -0.24 -21.43
CA ARG A 93 1.67 0.98 -21.44
C ARG A 93 2.78 0.93 -20.38
N LEU A 94 2.46 0.54 -19.15
CA LEU A 94 3.45 0.40 -18.08
C LEU A 94 4.45 -0.72 -18.33
N MET A 95 4.00 -1.84 -18.88
CA MET A 95 4.86 -2.98 -19.21
C MET A 95 5.80 -2.71 -20.41
N ALA A 96 5.43 -1.77 -21.28
CA ALA A 96 6.31 -1.28 -22.35
C ALA A 96 7.43 -0.34 -21.84
N HIS A 97 7.38 0.10 -20.59
CA HIS A 97 8.42 0.96 -20.01
C HIS A 97 9.76 0.18 -19.88
N PRO A 98 10.93 0.79 -20.20
CA PRO A 98 12.23 0.09 -20.13
C PRO A 98 12.55 -0.54 -18.77
N HIS A 99 12.02 0.05 -17.70
CA HIS A 99 12.20 -0.39 -16.32
C HIS A 99 10.95 -1.06 -15.73
N SER A 100 10.07 -1.60 -16.56
CA SER A 100 8.82 -2.28 -16.14
C SER A 100 9.06 -3.46 -15.18
N ILE A 101 10.26 -4.05 -15.20
CA ILE A 101 10.64 -5.13 -14.27
C ILE A 101 10.50 -4.73 -12.79
N TYR A 102 10.56 -3.43 -12.49
CA TYR A 102 10.36 -2.93 -11.13
C TYR A 102 8.89 -2.81 -10.72
N LEU A 103 7.92 -2.85 -11.66
CA LEU A 103 6.49 -2.86 -11.32
C LEU A 103 6.13 -4.18 -10.64
N LYS A 104 5.72 -4.12 -9.37
CA LYS A 104 5.41 -5.30 -8.57
C LYS A 104 3.94 -5.40 -8.20
N SER A 105 3.29 -4.25 -8.05
CA SER A 105 1.91 -4.17 -7.61
C SER A 105 1.25 -2.89 -8.14
N LEU A 106 -0.06 -2.89 -8.11
CA LEU A 106 -0.88 -1.68 -8.34
C LEU A 106 -1.72 -1.40 -7.10
N ARG A 107 -2.01 -0.12 -6.85
CA ARG A 107 -2.78 0.34 -5.71
C ARG A 107 -3.76 1.44 -6.12
N HIS A 108 -4.95 1.44 -5.51
CA HIS A 108 -5.87 2.56 -5.52
C HIS A 108 -6.19 2.99 -4.08
N GLN A 109 -6.47 4.29 -3.86
CA GLN A 109 -6.86 4.82 -2.56
C GLN A 109 -8.33 4.47 -2.25
N VAL A 110 -8.61 3.20 -2.02
CA VAL A 110 -9.98 2.69 -1.81
C VAL A 110 -10.64 3.34 -0.60
N HIS A 111 -9.85 3.64 0.44
CA HIS A 111 -10.34 4.28 1.66
C HIS A 111 -10.87 5.72 1.46
N ASP A 112 -10.59 6.36 0.32
CA ASP A 112 -11.09 7.68 -0.04
C ASP A 112 -12.34 7.61 -0.94
N GLU A 113 -12.69 6.41 -1.42
CA GLU A 113 -13.90 6.21 -2.19
C GLU A 113 -15.14 6.36 -1.31
N PRO A 114 -16.21 7.02 -1.79
CA PRO A 114 -17.44 7.19 -1.04
C PRO A 114 -18.19 5.87 -0.84
N ASP A 115 -18.05 4.92 -1.78
CA ASP A 115 -18.69 3.59 -1.73
C ASP A 115 -17.75 2.59 -1.05
N GLU A 116 -18.12 2.10 0.12
CA GLU A 116 -17.38 1.06 0.85
C GLU A 116 -17.29 -0.27 0.08
N ASN A 117 -18.17 -0.48 -0.91
CA ASN A 117 -18.19 -1.65 -1.77
C ASN A 117 -17.44 -1.48 -3.10
N TRP A 118 -16.62 -0.43 -3.24
CA TRP A 118 -15.86 -0.13 -4.47
C TRP A 118 -15.08 -1.34 -4.99
N LEU A 119 -14.46 -2.15 -4.11
CA LEU A 119 -13.67 -3.33 -4.49
C LEU A 119 -14.49 -4.44 -5.16
N VAL A 120 -15.79 -4.49 -4.93
CA VAL A 120 -16.70 -5.51 -5.51
C VAL A 120 -17.55 -4.96 -6.67
N ASP A 121 -17.33 -3.70 -7.06
CA ASP A 121 -17.86 -3.18 -8.32
C ASP A 121 -17.41 -4.05 -9.49
N SER A 122 -18.30 -4.36 -10.41
CA SER A 122 -18.04 -5.31 -11.51
C SER A 122 -16.91 -4.86 -12.43
N GLN A 123 -16.76 -3.57 -12.67
CA GLN A 123 -15.70 -3.01 -13.50
C GLN A 123 -14.34 -3.10 -12.80
N VAL A 124 -14.32 -2.80 -11.49
CA VAL A 124 -13.12 -2.94 -10.64
C VAL A 124 -12.66 -4.39 -10.57
N LEU A 125 -13.57 -5.33 -10.28
CA LEU A 125 -13.26 -6.77 -10.26
C LEU A 125 -12.69 -7.25 -11.59
N SER A 126 -13.30 -6.82 -12.71
CA SER A 126 -12.80 -7.17 -14.04
C SER A 126 -11.40 -6.61 -14.28
N GLY A 127 -11.12 -5.39 -13.81
CA GLY A 127 -9.80 -4.78 -13.90
C GLY A 127 -8.76 -5.49 -13.04
N LEU A 128 -9.12 -5.85 -11.79
CA LEU A 128 -8.23 -6.59 -10.88
C LEU A 128 -7.88 -7.98 -11.41
N ALA A 129 -8.83 -8.66 -12.06
CA ALA A 129 -8.60 -9.98 -12.65
C ALA A 129 -7.51 -10.00 -13.74
N VAL A 130 -7.23 -8.86 -14.37
CA VAL A 130 -6.20 -8.72 -15.41
C VAL A 130 -4.79 -8.75 -14.80
N LEU A 131 -4.60 -8.29 -13.56
CA LEU A 131 -3.27 -8.12 -12.94
C LEU A 131 -2.46 -9.42 -12.90
N ARG A 132 -3.11 -10.54 -12.66
CA ARG A 132 -2.46 -11.86 -12.60
C ARG A 132 -1.77 -12.26 -13.90
N GLU A 133 -2.30 -11.82 -15.04
CA GLU A 133 -1.74 -12.12 -16.35
C GLU A 133 -0.35 -11.49 -16.54
N TYR A 134 -0.11 -10.40 -15.81
CA TYR A 134 1.16 -9.68 -15.78
C TYR A 134 2.01 -10.00 -14.53
N GLY A 135 1.57 -10.92 -13.67
CA GLY A 135 2.25 -11.26 -12.43
C GLY A 135 2.27 -10.14 -11.38
N LEU A 136 1.32 -9.21 -11.46
CA LEU A 136 1.22 -8.07 -10.54
C LEU A 136 0.34 -8.41 -9.34
N ALA A 137 0.77 -8.00 -8.14
CA ALA A 137 -0.06 -8.00 -6.94
C ALA A 137 -1.01 -6.78 -6.93
N TYR A 138 -1.95 -6.77 -5.99
CA TYR A 138 -2.78 -5.60 -5.69
C TYR A 138 -2.63 -5.20 -4.23
N ASP A 139 -2.23 -3.95 -4.00
CA ASP A 139 -2.13 -3.36 -2.66
C ASP A 139 -3.49 -2.80 -2.22
N LEU A 140 -4.02 -3.35 -1.13
CA LEU A 140 -5.29 -2.94 -0.52
C LEU A 140 -5.04 -1.77 0.46
N LEU A 141 -5.28 -0.55 0.02
CA LEU A 141 -5.30 0.64 0.89
C LEU A 141 -6.72 0.92 1.34
N ILE A 142 -7.10 0.31 2.46
CA ILE A 142 -8.46 0.26 3.01
C ILE A 142 -8.48 0.66 4.49
N ARG A 143 -9.67 0.97 4.99
CA ARG A 143 -10.00 1.12 6.42
C ARG A 143 -10.88 -0.04 6.89
N PRO A 144 -11.20 -0.16 8.18
CA PRO A 144 -12.05 -1.24 8.69
C PRO A 144 -13.39 -1.40 7.95
N ARG A 145 -14.01 -0.30 7.49
CA ARG A 145 -15.31 -0.35 6.80
C ARG A 145 -15.26 -1.10 5.45
N GLU A 146 -14.11 -1.09 4.75
CA GLU A 146 -13.96 -1.78 3.47
C GLU A 146 -13.50 -3.25 3.62
N ILE A 147 -13.16 -3.73 4.82
CA ILE A 147 -12.70 -5.11 5.02
C ILE A 147 -13.69 -6.16 4.50
N PRO A 148 -15.02 -6.03 4.70
CA PRO A 148 -15.97 -6.99 4.12
C PRO A 148 -15.93 -7.06 2.60
N ALA A 149 -15.86 -5.91 1.92
CA ALA A 149 -15.73 -5.85 0.46
C ALA A 149 -14.38 -6.39 -0.02
N ALA A 150 -13.29 -6.16 0.72
CA ALA A 150 -11.98 -6.73 0.43
C ALA A 150 -12.00 -8.27 0.53
N ALA A 151 -12.64 -8.84 1.56
CA ALA A 151 -12.78 -10.28 1.70
C ALA A 151 -13.57 -10.91 0.53
N ASP A 152 -14.68 -10.31 0.13
CA ASP A 152 -15.47 -10.75 -1.03
C ASP A 152 -14.67 -10.62 -2.34
N CYS A 153 -13.95 -9.51 -2.53
CA CYS A 153 -13.05 -9.32 -3.68
C CYS A 153 -11.98 -10.43 -3.75
N ILE A 154 -11.28 -10.69 -2.65
CA ILE A 154 -10.24 -11.74 -2.56
C ILE A 154 -10.84 -13.12 -2.86
N GLN A 155 -12.03 -13.40 -2.35
CA GLN A 155 -12.72 -14.68 -2.60
C GLN A 155 -13.08 -14.86 -4.08
N ARG A 156 -13.49 -13.79 -4.77
CA ARG A 156 -13.83 -13.82 -6.22
C ARG A 156 -12.61 -13.90 -7.12
N LEU A 157 -11.41 -13.56 -6.62
CA LEU A 157 -10.16 -13.54 -7.38
C LEU A 157 -9.13 -14.53 -6.79
N PRO A 158 -9.36 -15.84 -6.88
CA PRO A 158 -8.58 -16.85 -6.16
C PRO A 158 -7.12 -16.95 -6.60
N ASP A 159 -6.79 -16.49 -7.80
CA ASP A 159 -5.44 -16.54 -8.35
C ASP A 159 -4.68 -15.20 -8.21
N GLN A 160 -5.28 -14.19 -7.55
CA GLN A 160 -4.70 -12.87 -7.40
C GLN A 160 -4.02 -12.74 -6.03
N ASN A 161 -2.80 -12.18 -6.01
CA ASN A 161 -2.07 -11.85 -4.80
C ASN A 161 -2.47 -10.46 -4.28
N PHE A 162 -2.70 -10.34 -2.97
CA PHE A 162 -3.09 -9.11 -2.31
C PHE A 162 -2.14 -8.74 -1.17
N ILE A 163 -1.93 -7.44 -0.98
CA ILE A 163 -1.10 -6.91 0.10
C ILE A 163 -1.90 -5.85 0.85
N ILE A 164 -2.24 -6.12 2.11
CA ILE A 164 -2.95 -5.17 2.97
C ILE A 164 -1.98 -4.09 3.42
N ASN A 165 -2.23 -2.83 3.07
CA ASN A 165 -1.42 -1.71 3.52
C ASN A 165 -1.84 -1.26 4.93
N HIS A 166 -0.84 -0.91 5.75
CA HIS A 166 -1.05 -0.24 7.04
C HIS A 166 -2.04 -0.95 7.96
N ILE A 167 -2.01 -2.30 7.95
CA ILE A 167 -2.91 -3.17 8.73
C ILE A 167 -4.40 -2.81 8.58
N ALA A 168 -4.81 -2.29 7.40
CA ALA A 168 -6.16 -1.77 7.15
C ALA A 168 -6.57 -0.60 8.08
N LYS A 169 -5.62 0.22 8.52
CA LYS A 169 -5.81 1.53 9.19
C LYS A 169 -6.81 1.52 10.35
N PRO A 170 -6.60 0.71 11.42
CA PRO A 170 -7.44 0.74 12.62
C PRO A 170 -7.38 2.12 13.30
N LYS A 171 -8.43 2.49 14.05
CA LYS A 171 -8.51 3.77 14.77
C LYS A 171 -7.69 3.74 16.06
N ILE A 172 -6.37 3.67 15.97
CA ILE A 172 -5.45 3.52 17.12
C ILE A 172 -5.61 4.64 18.15
N SER A 173 -5.84 5.88 17.71
CA SER A 173 -6.08 7.04 18.57
C SER A 173 -7.29 6.91 19.50
N GLN A 174 -8.22 5.98 19.20
CA GLN A 174 -9.40 5.70 20.01
C GLN A 174 -9.20 4.52 20.98
N GLY A 175 -7.99 3.99 21.12
CA GLY A 175 -7.66 2.80 21.88
C GLY A 175 -7.91 1.51 21.10
N TRP A 176 -7.96 0.37 21.79
CA TRP A 176 -8.10 -0.93 21.13
C TRP A 176 -9.38 -1.05 20.30
N ASP A 177 -9.22 -1.19 18.99
CA ASP A 177 -10.31 -1.32 18.02
C ASP A 177 -10.73 -2.80 17.91
N ILE A 178 -11.73 -3.18 18.70
CA ILE A 178 -12.25 -4.56 18.73
C ILE A 178 -12.95 -4.95 17.41
N GLU A 179 -13.57 -4.00 16.73
CA GLU A 179 -14.27 -4.25 15.46
C GLU A 179 -13.25 -4.54 14.35
N TRP A 180 -12.16 -3.75 14.29
CA TRP A 180 -11.04 -4.06 13.42
C TRP A 180 -10.42 -5.42 13.72
N ALA A 181 -10.15 -5.71 15.01
CA ALA A 181 -9.52 -6.96 15.44
C ALA A 181 -10.34 -8.20 15.06
N HIS A 182 -11.67 -8.07 15.04
CA HIS A 182 -12.57 -9.10 14.56
C HIS A 182 -12.56 -9.19 13.03
N SER A 183 -12.72 -8.04 12.34
CA SER A 183 -12.86 -7.99 10.89
C SER A 183 -11.57 -8.41 10.16
N ILE A 184 -10.38 -8.00 10.65
CA ILE A 184 -9.11 -8.32 10.00
C ILE A 184 -8.82 -9.83 9.97
N SER A 185 -9.41 -10.60 10.89
CA SER A 185 -9.22 -12.04 10.94
C SER A 185 -9.74 -12.77 9.70
N CYS A 186 -10.81 -12.28 9.07
CA CYS A 186 -11.34 -12.89 7.85
C CYS A 186 -10.39 -12.78 6.65
N LEU A 187 -9.53 -11.76 6.61
CA LEU A 187 -8.50 -11.62 5.57
C LEU A 187 -7.32 -12.56 5.80
N ALA A 188 -7.07 -12.96 7.04
CA ALA A 188 -6.02 -13.91 7.37
C ALA A 188 -6.35 -15.35 6.93
N ASP A 189 -7.60 -15.66 6.64
CA ASP A 189 -8.03 -16.98 6.15
C ASP A 189 -7.50 -17.27 4.73
N PHE A 190 -7.20 -16.24 3.94
CA PHE A 190 -6.62 -16.35 2.60
C PHE A 190 -5.08 -16.46 2.63
N ARG A 191 -4.56 -17.43 3.41
CA ARG A 191 -3.14 -17.56 3.76
C ARG A 191 -2.18 -17.78 2.58
N ASP A 192 -2.68 -18.24 1.47
CA ASP A 192 -1.91 -18.58 0.26
C ASP A 192 -1.62 -17.37 -0.63
N ARG A 193 -2.35 -16.24 -0.46
CA ARG A 193 -2.29 -15.10 -1.37
C ARG A 193 -2.49 -13.72 -0.74
N VAL A 194 -2.52 -13.63 0.59
CA VAL A 194 -2.66 -12.35 1.30
C VAL A 194 -1.49 -12.11 2.24
N TRP A 195 -0.83 -10.98 2.05
CA TRP A 195 0.22 -10.42 2.92
C TRP A 195 -0.23 -9.13 3.56
N ILE A 196 0.45 -8.67 4.61
CA ILE A 196 0.07 -7.47 5.35
C ILE A 196 1.32 -6.65 5.73
N LYS A 197 1.22 -5.33 5.62
CA LYS A 197 2.30 -4.40 5.99
C LYS A 197 2.08 -3.82 7.38
N LEU A 198 3.07 -3.97 8.26
CA LEU A 198 3.18 -3.29 9.56
C LEU A 198 3.79 -1.90 9.36
N SER A 199 3.11 -1.05 8.63
CA SER A 199 3.50 0.33 8.36
C SER A 199 2.33 1.27 8.67
N GLY A 200 2.57 2.57 8.76
CA GLY A 200 1.53 3.59 8.93
C GLY A 200 0.74 3.53 10.24
N LEU A 201 1.19 2.79 11.27
CA LEU A 201 0.44 2.68 12.53
C LEU A 201 0.38 4.01 13.27
N VAL A 202 1.48 4.73 13.31
CA VAL A 202 1.57 6.04 14.00
C VAL A 202 0.69 7.11 13.34
N THR A 203 0.35 6.96 12.06
CA THR A 203 -0.55 7.90 11.37
C THR A 203 -2.00 7.79 11.85
N GLU A 204 -2.37 6.66 12.44
CA GLU A 204 -3.71 6.38 12.99
C GLU A 204 -3.76 6.55 14.51
N ALA A 205 -2.60 6.82 15.15
CA ALA A 205 -2.47 7.09 16.57
C ALA A 205 -2.58 8.61 16.88
N GLU A 206 -2.51 8.98 18.15
CA GLU A 206 -2.38 10.40 18.56
C GLU A 206 -0.98 10.91 18.22
N TRP A 207 -0.84 11.77 17.22
CA TRP A 207 0.45 12.13 16.63
C TRP A 207 1.46 12.69 17.60
N ASP A 208 1.01 13.50 18.56
CA ASP A 208 1.89 14.16 19.54
C ASP A 208 2.07 13.37 20.84
N ASN A 209 1.33 12.28 21.05
CA ASN A 209 1.29 11.59 22.33
C ASN A 209 1.17 10.05 22.24
N TRP A 210 1.50 9.45 21.09
CA TRP A 210 1.49 7.99 20.97
C TRP A 210 2.67 7.33 21.70
N SER A 211 2.47 6.10 22.10
CA SER A 211 3.50 5.26 22.72
C SER A 211 3.53 3.86 22.09
N VAL A 212 4.58 3.11 22.37
CA VAL A 212 4.66 1.69 21.96
C VAL A 212 3.49 0.88 22.51
N ALA A 213 2.98 1.22 23.68
CA ALA A 213 1.85 0.51 24.30
C ALA A 213 0.55 0.65 23.47
N ASP A 214 0.39 1.75 22.72
CA ASP A 214 -0.80 1.98 21.90
C ASP A 214 -0.79 1.13 20.62
N ILE A 215 0.39 0.88 20.06
CA ILE A 215 0.54 0.16 18.78
C ILE A 215 0.87 -1.33 18.93
N ALA A 216 1.54 -1.72 20.03
CA ALA A 216 1.99 -3.11 20.25
C ALA A 216 0.86 -4.15 20.21
N PRO A 217 -0.35 -3.92 20.76
CA PRO A 217 -1.46 -4.87 20.64
C PRO A 217 -1.86 -5.17 19.20
N TYR A 218 -1.85 -4.15 18.32
CA TYR A 218 -2.17 -4.30 16.90
C TYR A 218 -1.12 -5.13 16.18
N ILE A 219 0.18 -4.87 16.44
CA ILE A 219 1.30 -5.65 15.88
C ILE A 219 1.18 -7.11 16.31
N SER A 220 0.95 -7.36 17.62
CA SER A 220 0.80 -8.70 18.16
C SER A 220 -0.35 -9.45 17.50
N ARG A 221 -1.50 -8.79 17.31
CA ARG A 221 -2.66 -9.37 16.65
C ARG A 221 -2.39 -9.73 15.19
N VAL A 222 -1.70 -8.87 14.45
CA VAL A 222 -1.33 -9.15 13.06
C VAL A 222 -0.38 -10.34 12.96
N ILE A 223 0.65 -10.40 13.80
CA ILE A 223 1.61 -11.53 13.81
C ILE A 223 0.91 -12.84 14.18
N GLU A 224 -0.02 -12.82 15.15
CA GLU A 224 -0.84 -13.98 15.52
C GLU A 224 -1.65 -14.51 14.34
N LEU A 225 -2.31 -13.62 13.59
CA LEU A 225 -3.21 -13.99 12.50
C LEU A 225 -2.47 -14.41 11.22
N PHE A 226 -1.47 -13.64 10.83
CA PHE A 226 -0.81 -13.83 9.52
C PHE A 226 0.48 -14.67 9.61
N GLY A 227 1.13 -14.74 10.77
CA GLY A 227 2.47 -15.33 10.91
C GLY A 227 3.56 -14.42 10.34
N SER A 228 4.82 -14.63 10.74
CA SER A 228 5.95 -13.77 10.37
C SER A 228 6.29 -13.78 8.87
N ASP A 229 5.96 -14.83 8.17
CA ASP A 229 6.30 -15.05 6.74
C ASP A 229 5.38 -14.31 5.77
N ARG A 230 4.29 -13.71 6.29
CA ARG A 230 3.37 -12.89 5.48
C ARG A 230 3.17 -11.48 6.02
N VAL A 231 4.04 -11.11 6.94
CA VAL A 231 4.12 -9.76 7.48
C VAL A 231 5.31 -9.04 6.88
N MET A 232 5.10 -7.84 6.37
CA MET A 232 6.10 -6.95 5.79
C MET A 232 6.29 -5.73 6.68
N VAL A 233 7.50 -5.20 6.72
CA VAL A 233 7.85 -3.96 7.41
C VAL A 233 8.39 -2.96 6.42
#